data_2ac9a2edc396f5d38f18bb6fa411a357
#
_entry.id   2ac9a2edc396f5d38f18bb6fa411a357
#
_cell.length_a   1.000
_cell.length_b   1.000
_cell.length_c   1.000
_cell.angle_alpha   90.00
_cell.angle_beta   90.00
_cell.angle_gamma   90.00
#
_symmetry.space_group_name_H-M   'P 1'
#
loop_
_entity.id
_entity.type
_entity.pdbx_description
1 polymer ?
#
loop_
_entity_poly.entity_id
_entity_poly.type
_entity_poly.pdbx_seq_one_letter_code
_entity_poly.pdbx_strand_id
1 'polypeptide(L)'
;MTQPKLFLDMDNVLVDTLSVLNEIAMRQQSVEKPDQIPGIFRDLPPMPGAIEAVKQLATEYDIYVLSTAPWQNPSAWQDKLIWLQHYFGEDNTSPIYKRIILAHDKSVAHFGGGILVDDRPYHGASDWDDPDADSIWLQFGADPRLTWSNELVSFLLDVSQVQDVTDTLREAVAVVAERGHFYVHGDKTEFDKAHWE
;
A
#
# COMPACT_ATOMS: atom_id res chain seq x y z
N MET A 1 -8.91 23.22 -3.22
CA MET A 1 -8.30 22.49 -2.07
C MET A 1 -7.18 21.62 -2.61
N THR A 2 -6.18 21.31 -1.84
CA THR A 2 -5.15 20.32 -2.24
C THR A 2 -5.73 18.93 -2.10
N GLN A 3 -5.49 18.05 -3.08
CA GLN A 3 -5.93 16.66 -3.00
C GLN A 3 -5.32 15.98 -1.76
N PRO A 4 -6.07 15.12 -1.05
CA PRO A 4 -5.52 14.32 0.03
C PRO A 4 -4.44 13.35 -0.47
N LYS A 5 -3.48 13.04 0.37
CA LYS A 5 -2.42 12.09 0.02
C LYS A 5 -2.88 10.66 0.26
N LEU A 6 -2.61 9.81 -0.72
CA LEU A 6 -2.81 8.36 -0.62
C LEU A 6 -1.48 7.66 -0.86
N PHE A 7 -1.00 6.95 0.14
CA PHE A 7 0.21 6.14 0.07
C PHE A 7 -0.18 4.68 -0.11
N LEU A 8 0.45 4.01 -1.05
CA LEU A 8 0.18 2.63 -1.39
C LEU A 8 1.46 1.80 -1.20
N ASP A 9 1.39 0.74 -0.40
CA ASP A 9 2.44 -0.27 -0.41
C ASP A 9 2.46 -1.01 -1.76
N MET A 10 3.57 -1.65 -2.06
CA MET A 10 3.68 -2.50 -3.26
C MET A 10 3.32 -3.95 -2.95
N ASP A 11 4.06 -4.56 -2.01
CA ASP A 11 3.97 -6.00 -1.78
C ASP A 11 2.60 -6.38 -1.22
N ASN A 12 1.89 -7.28 -1.91
CA ASN A 12 0.53 -7.73 -1.61
C ASN A 12 -0.57 -6.65 -1.62
N VAL A 13 -0.24 -5.42 -2.00
CA VAL A 13 -1.20 -4.34 -2.23
C VAL A 13 -1.29 -4.02 -3.73
N LEU A 14 -0.18 -3.63 -4.36
CA LEU A 14 -0.13 -3.41 -5.81
C LEU A 14 0.34 -4.64 -6.58
N VAL A 15 1.21 -5.43 -5.96
CA VAL A 15 1.94 -6.56 -6.54
C VAL A 15 1.59 -7.83 -5.80
N ASP A 16 1.26 -8.91 -6.50
CA ASP A 16 1.05 -10.23 -5.91
C ASP A 16 2.39 -10.90 -5.59
N THR A 17 3.04 -10.41 -4.53
CA THR A 17 4.36 -10.88 -4.13
C THR A 17 4.29 -12.20 -3.39
N LEU A 18 3.39 -12.34 -2.42
CA LEU A 18 3.38 -13.47 -1.51
C LEU A 18 3.03 -14.78 -2.20
N SER A 19 2.09 -14.80 -3.14
CA SER A 19 1.72 -16.03 -3.85
C SER A 19 2.88 -16.53 -4.70
N VAL A 20 3.64 -15.65 -5.34
CA VAL A 20 4.81 -16.03 -6.16
C VAL A 20 5.97 -16.52 -5.28
N LEU A 21 6.29 -15.81 -4.20
CA LEU A 21 7.35 -16.21 -3.28
C LEU A 21 7.05 -17.56 -2.61
N ASN A 22 5.80 -17.78 -2.20
CA ASN A 22 5.36 -19.07 -1.64
C ASN A 22 5.45 -20.21 -2.67
N GLU A 23 5.09 -19.96 -3.92
CA GLU A 23 5.23 -20.96 -4.98
C GLU A 23 6.70 -21.35 -5.22
N ILE A 24 7.61 -20.37 -5.22
CA ILE A 24 9.05 -20.63 -5.32
C ILE A 24 9.55 -21.43 -4.12
N ALA A 25 9.19 -21.05 -2.90
CA ALA A 25 9.58 -21.78 -1.69
C ALA A 25 9.08 -23.23 -1.69
N MET A 26 7.85 -23.46 -2.14
CA MET A 26 7.29 -24.82 -2.25
C MET A 26 7.96 -25.67 -3.33
N ARG A 27 8.30 -25.07 -4.47
CA ARG A 27 8.93 -25.79 -5.60
C ARG A 27 10.43 -26.01 -5.40
N GLN A 28 11.10 -25.08 -4.73
CA GLN A 28 12.55 -25.08 -4.53
C GLN A 28 12.85 -25.09 -3.03
N GLN A 29 12.71 -26.24 -2.38
CA GLN A 29 12.94 -26.42 -0.93
C GLN A 29 14.33 -25.97 -0.43
N SER A 30 15.27 -25.70 -1.35
CA SER A 30 16.60 -25.17 -1.02
C SER A 30 16.65 -23.64 -0.92
N VAL A 31 15.57 -22.93 -1.26
CA VAL A 31 15.50 -21.45 -1.20
C VAL A 31 14.71 -21.05 0.04
N GLU A 32 15.46 -20.77 1.10
CA GLU A 32 14.86 -20.39 2.38
C GLU A 32 14.22 -18.98 2.36
N LYS A 33 14.82 -18.05 1.59
CA LYS A 33 14.38 -16.65 1.47
C LYS A 33 14.25 -16.25 0.01
N PRO A 34 13.12 -16.53 -0.65
CA PRO A 34 12.92 -16.21 -2.07
C PRO A 34 13.01 -14.71 -2.40
N ASP A 35 12.67 -13.84 -1.46
CA ASP A 35 12.78 -12.37 -1.57
C ASP A 35 14.23 -11.88 -1.78
N GLN A 36 15.22 -12.73 -1.49
CA GLN A 36 16.64 -12.42 -1.70
C GLN A 36 17.16 -12.83 -3.09
N ILE A 37 16.33 -13.43 -3.94
CA ILE A 37 16.71 -13.78 -5.32
C ILE A 37 16.83 -12.50 -6.15
N PRO A 38 18.00 -12.21 -6.76
CA PRO A 38 18.14 -11.04 -7.62
C PRO A 38 17.15 -11.07 -8.79
N GLY A 39 16.49 -9.94 -9.07
CA GLY A 39 15.52 -9.81 -10.16
C GLY A 39 14.11 -10.29 -9.84
N ILE A 40 13.85 -10.86 -8.66
CA ILE A 40 12.56 -11.48 -8.31
C ILE A 40 11.40 -10.48 -8.34
N PHE A 41 11.64 -9.22 -8.02
CA PHE A 41 10.58 -8.21 -7.94
C PHE A 41 10.23 -7.55 -9.29
N ARG A 42 10.99 -7.86 -10.35
CA ARG A 42 10.86 -7.18 -11.65
C ARG A 42 9.57 -7.51 -12.40
N ASP A 43 9.21 -8.79 -12.45
CA ASP A 43 8.17 -9.33 -13.32
C ASP A 43 7.03 -9.98 -12.54
N LEU A 44 6.83 -9.58 -11.28
CA LEU A 44 5.72 -10.07 -10.46
C LEU A 44 4.37 -9.59 -11.04
N PRO A 45 3.31 -10.39 -10.98
CA PRO A 45 2.00 -9.98 -11.46
C PRO A 45 1.40 -8.88 -10.56
N PRO A 46 0.61 -7.96 -11.12
CA PRO A 46 -0.14 -7.01 -10.30
C PRO A 46 -1.26 -7.72 -9.54
N MET A 47 -1.63 -7.17 -8.38
CA MET A 47 -2.86 -7.55 -7.72
C MET A 47 -4.05 -7.26 -8.64
N PRO A 48 -5.06 -8.16 -8.69
CA PRO A 48 -6.23 -7.96 -9.54
C PRO A 48 -6.92 -6.61 -9.28
N GLY A 49 -7.08 -5.79 -10.33
CA GLY A 49 -7.72 -4.48 -10.26
C GLY A 49 -6.84 -3.33 -9.77
N ALA A 50 -5.61 -3.59 -9.28
CA ALA A 50 -4.76 -2.56 -8.69
C ALA A 50 -4.38 -1.44 -9.65
N ILE A 51 -4.04 -1.77 -10.89
CA ILE A 51 -3.57 -0.79 -11.88
C ILE A 51 -4.68 0.20 -12.26
N GLU A 52 -5.87 -0.31 -12.50
CA GLU A 52 -7.06 0.48 -12.83
C GLU A 52 -7.50 1.33 -11.64
N ALA A 53 -7.45 0.75 -10.43
CA ALA A 53 -7.78 1.44 -9.19
C ALA A 53 -6.88 2.66 -8.96
N VAL A 54 -5.57 2.51 -9.10
CA VAL A 54 -4.62 3.64 -8.96
C VAL A 54 -4.91 4.75 -9.96
N LYS A 55 -5.17 4.40 -11.24
CA LYS A 55 -5.51 5.39 -12.27
C LYS A 55 -6.82 6.13 -11.96
N GLN A 56 -7.81 5.43 -11.44
CA GLN A 56 -9.08 6.03 -11.03
C GLN A 56 -8.91 6.93 -9.81
N LEU A 57 -8.23 6.48 -8.78
CA LEU A 57 -8.02 7.23 -7.54
C LEU A 57 -7.15 8.48 -7.73
N ALA A 58 -6.28 8.50 -8.74
CA ALA A 58 -5.44 9.65 -9.07
C ALA A 58 -6.24 10.90 -9.49
N THR A 59 -7.55 10.80 -9.75
CA THR A 59 -8.42 11.96 -9.99
C THR A 59 -8.75 12.71 -8.71
N GLU A 60 -8.75 12.02 -7.56
CA GLU A 60 -9.17 12.55 -6.25
C GLU A 60 -8.01 12.64 -5.25
N TYR A 61 -6.95 11.88 -5.46
CA TYR A 61 -5.83 11.76 -4.55
C TYR A 61 -4.48 12.13 -5.18
N ASP A 62 -3.60 12.74 -4.40
CA ASP A 62 -2.16 12.83 -4.70
C ASP A 62 -1.50 11.52 -4.28
N ILE A 63 -1.26 10.62 -5.25
CA ILE A 63 -0.85 9.24 -4.99
C ILE A 63 0.67 9.13 -4.86
N TYR A 64 1.11 8.46 -3.80
CA TYR A 64 2.48 8.05 -3.55
C TYR A 64 2.57 6.53 -3.44
N VAL A 65 3.67 5.96 -3.89
CA VAL A 65 4.04 4.58 -3.55
C VAL A 65 5.04 4.63 -2.40
N LEU A 66 4.75 3.89 -1.32
CA LEU A 66 5.60 3.80 -0.13
C LEU A 66 5.85 2.34 0.20
N SER A 67 7.03 1.84 -0.16
CA SER A 67 7.36 0.42 -0.03
C SER A 67 8.71 0.19 0.63
N THR A 68 8.95 -1.03 1.09
CA THR A 68 10.25 -1.50 1.59
C THR A 68 10.94 -2.36 0.55
N ALA A 69 12.24 -2.61 0.74
CA ALA A 69 12.99 -3.57 -0.07
C ALA A 69 13.89 -4.41 0.84
N PRO A 70 14.04 -5.71 0.59
CA PRO A 70 14.90 -6.57 1.39
C PRO A 70 16.35 -6.06 1.38
N TRP A 71 16.96 -5.98 2.58
CA TRP A 71 18.31 -5.45 2.73
C TRP A 71 19.35 -6.28 1.94
N GLN A 72 19.19 -7.60 1.90
CA GLN A 72 20.09 -8.52 1.22
C GLN A 72 19.83 -8.65 -0.29
N ASN A 73 18.81 -7.94 -0.83
CA ASN A 73 18.54 -7.93 -2.26
C ASN A 73 18.63 -6.52 -2.85
N PRO A 74 19.83 -6.03 -3.18
CA PRO A 74 19.98 -4.69 -3.76
C PRO A 74 19.21 -4.48 -5.06
N SER A 75 18.96 -5.55 -5.85
CA SER A 75 18.19 -5.42 -7.09
C SER A 75 16.72 -5.06 -6.84
N ALA A 76 16.17 -5.38 -5.66
CA ALA A 76 14.78 -5.10 -5.33
C ALA A 76 14.43 -3.60 -5.46
N TRP A 77 15.37 -2.70 -5.15
CA TRP A 77 15.18 -1.26 -5.32
C TRP A 77 14.96 -0.87 -6.78
N GLN A 78 15.80 -1.38 -7.66
CA GLN A 78 15.69 -1.13 -9.09
C GLN A 78 14.49 -1.85 -9.70
N ASP A 79 14.26 -3.11 -9.32
CA ASP A 79 13.18 -3.93 -9.84
C ASP A 79 11.81 -3.33 -9.55
N LYS A 80 11.59 -2.83 -8.32
CA LYS A 80 10.35 -2.14 -7.92
C LYS A 80 10.11 -0.88 -8.74
N LEU A 81 11.16 -0.08 -8.98
CA LEU A 81 11.04 1.09 -9.83
C LEU A 81 10.68 0.71 -11.28
N ILE A 82 11.36 -0.30 -11.86
CA ILE A 82 11.08 -0.78 -13.22
C ILE A 82 9.65 -1.29 -13.32
N TRP A 83 9.19 -2.06 -12.33
CA TRP A 83 7.82 -2.55 -12.28
C TRP A 83 6.79 -1.41 -12.29
N LEU A 84 6.99 -0.39 -11.45
CA LEU A 84 6.11 0.78 -11.38
C LEU A 84 6.09 1.56 -12.70
N GLN A 85 7.25 1.76 -13.33
CA GLN A 85 7.36 2.42 -14.62
C GLN A 85 6.67 1.62 -15.74
N HIS A 86 6.80 0.30 -15.71
CA HIS A 86 6.14 -0.58 -16.70
C HIS A 86 4.61 -0.44 -16.68
N TYR A 87 3.98 -0.40 -15.50
CA TYR A 87 2.52 -0.37 -15.38
C TYR A 87 1.92 1.03 -15.40
N PHE A 88 2.64 2.04 -14.94
CA PHE A 88 2.13 3.40 -14.78
C PHE A 88 2.76 4.44 -15.71
N GLY A 89 3.85 4.11 -16.39
CA GLY A 89 4.59 5.03 -17.26
C GLY A 89 5.77 5.71 -16.58
N GLU A 90 6.68 6.26 -17.41
CA GLU A 90 7.97 6.80 -16.98
C GLU A 90 8.02 8.33 -16.96
N ASP A 91 6.99 8.99 -17.46
CA ASP A 91 6.96 10.44 -17.65
C ASP A 91 5.91 11.13 -16.76
N ASN A 92 5.74 12.42 -16.92
CA ASN A 92 4.87 13.25 -16.11
C ASN A 92 3.35 13.01 -16.33
N THR A 93 2.97 12.11 -17.21
CA THR A 93 1.57 11.66 -17.36
C THR A 93 1.24 10.52 -16.39
N SER A 94 2.27 9.89 -15.82
CA SER A 94 2.10 8.85 -14.80
C SER A 94 1.54 9.44 -13.50
N PRO A 95 0.52 8.81 -12.88
CA PRO A 95 -0.04 9.27 -11.61
C PRO A 95 0.96 9.23 -10.45
N ILE A 96 2.04 8.46 -10.59
CA ILE A 96 3.07 8.29 -9.57
C ILE A 96 4.44 8.88 -9.97
N TYR A 97 4.48 9.73 -11.00
CA TYR A 97 5.72 10.31 -11.47
C TYR A 97 6.43 11.10 -10.37
N LYS A 98 7.65 10.66 -10.01
CA LYS A 98 8.46 11.22 -8.91
C LYS A 98 7.79 11.16 -7.52
N ARG A 99 6.86 10.23 -7.32
CA ARG A 99 6.13 10.00 -6.07
C ARG A 99 6.36 8.58 -5.52
N ILE A 100 7.60 8.10 -5.60
CA ILE A 100 8.00 6.77 -5.12
C ILE A 100 8.96 6.97 -3.95
N ILE A 101 8.63 6.36 -2.82
CA ILE A 101 9.44 6.35 -1.60
C ILE A 101 9.75 4.89 -1.28
N LEU A 102 11.02 4.53 -1.28
CA LEU A 102 11.48 3.24 -0.78
C LEU A 102 12.22 3.48 0.54
N ALA A 103 11.73 2.91 1.62
CA ALA A 103 12.27 3.10 2.96
C ALA A 103 12.13 1.82 3.77
N HIS A 104 13.09 1.53 4.67
CA HIS A 104 12.97 0.39 5.59
C HIS A 104 11.99 0.66 6.74
N ASP A 105 11.69 1.92 6.99
CA ASP A 105 10.72 2.37 7.98
C ASP A 105 9.75 3.36 7.32
N LYS A 106 8.49 2.96 7.19
CA LYS A 106 7.44 3.76 6.55
C LYS A 106 6.95 4.90 7.44
N SER A 107 7.20 4.82 8.77
CA SER A 107 6.79 5.85 9.71
C SER A 107 7.45 7.21 9.42
N VAL A 108 8.61 7.24 8.79
CA VAL A 108 9.30 8.49 8.42
C VAL A 108 8.50 9.38 7.47
N ALA A 109 7.49 8.85 6.79
CA ALA A 109 6.68 9.59 5.82
C ALA A 109 5.31 10.06 6.39
N HIS A 110 4.87 9.58 7.55
CA HIS A 110 3.51 9.82 8.08
C HIS A 110 3.24 11.27 8.48
N PHE A 111 4.27 12.04 8.85
CA PHE A 111 4.14 13.44 9.29
C PHE A 111 3.52 14.37 8.23
N GLY A 112 3.43 13.94 6.99
CA GLY A 112 2.77 14.68 5.93
C GLY A 112 1.25 14.49 5.89
N GLY A 113 0.66 13.70 6.78
CA GLY A 113 -0.73 13.27 6.78
C GLY A 113 -1.07 12.33 5.62
N GLY A 114 -2.26 11.79 5.60
CA GLY A 114 -2.75 10.96 4.51
C GLY A 114 -3.18 9.57 4.93
N ILE A 115 -3.59 8.76 3.95
CA ILE A 115 -3.96 7.36 4.14
C ILE A 115 -2.81 6.49 3.63
N LEU A 116 -2.33 5.53 4.44
CA LEU A 116 -1.48 4.44 3.98
C LEU A 116 -2.32 3.18 3.83
N VAL A 117 -2.37 2.63 2.62
CA VAL A 117 -2.93 1.30 2.34
C VAL A 117 -1.78 0.28 2.36
N ASP A 118 -1.79 -0.62 3.34
CA ASP A 118 -0.73 -1.61 3.56
C ASP A 118 -1.35 -2.88 4.15
N ASP A 119 -0.91 -4.05 3.73
CA ASP A 119 -1.49 -5.33 4.17
C ASP A 119 -1.07 -5.73 5.60
N ARG A 120 0.03 -5.16 6.13
CA ARG A 120 0.62 -5.55 7.41
C ARG A 120 1.08 -4.36 8.25
N PRO A 121 1.12 -4.50 9.60
CA PRO A 121 1.52 -3.42 10.52
C PRO A 121 3.04 -3.18 10.58
N TYR A 122 3.85 -3.97 9.86
CA TYR A 122 5.30 -3.96 9.97
C TYR A 122 5.98 -2.78 9.28
N HIS A 123 7.26 -2.61 9.56
CA HIS A 123 8.09 -1.57 8.94
C HIS A 123 7.52 -0.16 9.10
N GLY A 124 6.92 0.11 10.27
CA GLY A 124 6.35 1.42 10.58
C GLY A 124 4.97 1.70 9.95
N ALA A 125 4.32 0.71 9.30
CA ALA A 125 2.99 0.92 8.71
C ALA A 125 1.94 1.22 9.79
N SER A 126 1.94 0.51 10.91
CA SER A 126 0.99 0.76 12.00
C SER A 126 1.17 2.10 12.70
N ASP A 127 2.34 2.75 12.57
CA ASP A 127 2.61 4.06 13.15
C ASP A 127 1.93 5.19 12.34
N TRP A 128 1.41 4.87 11.15
CA TRP A 128 0.56 5.77 10.38
C TRP A 128 -0.80 6.04 11.03
N ASP A 129 -1.19 5.26 12.02
CA ASP A 129 -2.39 5.54 12.78
C ASP A 129 -2.10 6.61 13.85
N ASP A 130 -1.79 7.83 13.37
CA ASP A 130 -1.39 8.98 14.19
C ASP A 130 -2.37 10.15 14.02
N PRO A 131 -3.17 10.45 15.07
CA PRO A 131 -4.11 11.59 15.04
C PRO A 131 -3.40 12.96 14.93
N ASP A 132 -2.21 13.11 15.49
CA ASP A 132 -1.49 14.40 15.50
C ASP A 132 -0.97 14.77 14.12
N ALA A 133 -0.69 13.76 13.29
CA ALA A 133 -0.27 13.93 11.90
C ALA A 133 -1.45 13.92 10.91
N ASP A 134 -2.69 13.68 11.34
CA ASP A 134 -3.85 13.39 10.48
C ASP A 134 -3.52 12.29 9.46
N SER A 135 -2.85 11.26 9.93
CA SER A 135 -2.50 10.08 9.14
C SER A 135 -3.26 8.85 9.65
N ILE A 136 -3.55 7.92 8.77
CA ILE A 136 -4.26 6.68 9.09
C ILE A 136 -3.72 5.50 8.30
N TRP A 137 -3.54 4.37 8.97
CA TRP A 137 -3.27 3.10 8.33
C TRP A 137 -4.59 2.39 7.99
N LEU A 138 -4.81 2.10 6.71
CA LEU A 138 -5.88 1.26 6.21
C LEU A 138 -5.29 -0.09 5.83
N GLN A 139 -5.67 -1.13 6.57
CA GLN A 139 -5.13 -2.47 6.31
C GLN A 139 -5.83 -3.11 5.12
N PHE A 140 -5.08 -3.30 4.04
CA PHE A 140 -5.58 -3.96 2.83
C PHE A 140 -6.03 -5.39 3.11
N GLY A 141 -7.30 -5.68 2.85
CA GLY A 141 -7.87 -7.01 3.00
C GLY A 141 -8.20 -7.45 4.43
N ALA A 142 -8.01 -6.60 5.47
CA ALA A 142 -8.49 -6.90 6.82
C ALA A 142 -10.02 -7.04 6.83
N ASP A 143 -10.73 -6.12 6.20
CA ASP A 143 -12.09 -6.35 5.74
C ASP A 143 -12.01 -6.95 4.33
N PRO A 144 -12.59 -8.15 4.08
CA PRO A 144 -12.53 -8.78 2.75
C PRO A 144 -13.14 -7.93 1.62
N ARG A 145 -13.96 -6.94 1.96
CA ARG A 145 -14.53 -5.98 1.01
C ARG A 145 -13.53 -4.88 0.64
N LEU A 146 -12.55 -4.56 1.50
CA LEU A 146 -11.54 -3.53 1.25
C LEU A 146 -10.35 -4.08 0.49
N THR A 147 -10.62 -4.50 -0.76
CA THR A 147 -9.64 -4.92 -1.76
C THR A 147 -9.94 -4.25 -3.11
N TRP A 148 -8.97 -4.24 -4.04
CA TRP A 148 -9.14 -3.61 -5.36
C TRP A 148 -10.23 -4.24 -6.21
N SER A 149 -10.52 -5.52 -6.02
CA SER A 149 -11.57 -6.25 -6.73
C SER A 149 -12.96 -6.06 -6.13
N ASN A 150 -13.07 -5.39 -4.99
CA ASN A 150 -14.32 -5.19 -4.26
C ASN A 150 -14.57 -3.68 -4.02
N GLU A 151 -14.74 -3.28 -2.76
CA GLU A 151 -15.27 -1.96 -2.40
C GLU A 151 -14.18 -0.92 -2.04
N LEU A 152 -12.87 -1.25 -2.05
CA LEU A 152 -11.82 -0.34 -1.62
C LEU A 152 -11.80 0.96 -2.44
N VAL A 153 -11.98 0.87 -3.76
CA VAL A 153 -12.00 2.07 -4.62
C VAL A 153 -13.18 2.97 -4.28
N SER A 154 -14.38 2.41 -4.16
CA SER A 154 -15.58 3.19 -3.77
C SER A 154 -15.44 3.76 -2.38
N PHE A 155 -14.91 3.00 -1.42
CA PHE A 155 -14.61 3.47 -0.07
C PHE A 155 -13.70 4.70 -0.09
N LEU A 156 -12.58 4.66 -0.80
CA LEU A 156 -11.64 5.77 -0.89
C LEU A 156 -12.25 6.98 -1.63
N LEU A 157 -13.05 6.78 -2.67
CA LEU A 157 -13.76 7.88 -3.34
C LEU A 157 -14.79 8.54 -2.42
N ASP A 158 -15.52 7.75 -1.62
CA ASP A 158 -16.44 8.29 -0.63
C ASP A 158 -15.70 9.07 0.46
N VAL A 159 -14.53 8.61 0.89
CA VAL A 159 -13.67 9.33 1.86
C VAL A 159 -13.25 10.70 1.29
N SER A 160 -12.82 10.77 0.04
CA SER A 160 -12.43 12.06 -0.57
C SER A 160 -13.59 13.05 -0.62
N GLN A 161 -14.82 12.59 -0.91
CA GLN A 161 -16.01 13.43 -0.92
C GLN A 161 -16.42 13.89 0.48
N VAL A 162 -16.33 13.01 1.48
CA VAL A 162 -16.69 13.34 2.87
C VAL A 162 -15.66 14.27 3.48
N GLN A 163 -14.39 14.22 3.07
CA GLN A 163 -13.34 15.11 3.55
C GLN A 163 -13.64 16.60 3.28
N ASP A 164 -14.39 16.92 2.25
CA ASP A 164 -14.79 18.30 1.97
C ASP A 164 -15.68 18.93 3.06
N VAL A 165 -16.27 18.10 3.92
CA VAL A 165 -17.21 18.50 4.99
C VAL A 165 -16.80 18.04 6.38
N THR A 166 -15.63 17.47 6.54
CA THR A 166 -15.02 17.06 7.83
C THR A 166 -13.78 17.90 8.14
N ASP A 167 -13.40 17.95 9.40
CA ASP A 167 -12.25 18.74 9.85
C ASP A 167 -10.91 18.01 9.55
N THR A 168 -10.92 16.67 9.52
CA THR A 168 -9.73 15.85 9.31
C THR A 168 -10.00 14.69 8.35
N LEU A 169 -8.93 14.19 7.73
CA LEU A 169 -9.01 12.99 6.90
C LEU A 169 -9.40 11.74 7.72
N ARG A 170 -8.91 11.66 8.96
CA ARG A 170 -9.27 10.58 9.88
C ARG A 170 -10.77 10.55 10.18
N GLU A 171 -11.38 11.72 10.37
CA GLU A 171 -12.82 11.82 10.55
C GLU A 171 -13.57 11.37 9.31
N ALA A 172 -13.13 11.76 8.11
CA ALA A 172 -13.73 11.31 6.87
C ALA A 172 -13.70 9.78 6.73
N VAL A 173 -12.53 9.15 7.00
CA VAL A 173 -12.40 7.69 7.01
C VAL A 173 -13.34 7.04 8.02
N ALA A 174 -13.42 7.58 9.25
CA ALA A 174 -14.29 7.04 10.29
C ALA A 174 -15.77 7.12 9.89
N VAL A 175 -16.22 8.24 9.33
CA VAL A 175 -17.60 8.44 8.86
C VAL A 175 -17.97 7.43 7.77
N VAL A 176 -17.09 7.23 6.77
CA VAL A 176 -17.37 6.26 5.70
C VAL A 176 -17.32 4.83 6.22
N ALA A 177 -16.37 4.51 7.09
CA ALA A 177 -16.25 3.20 7.70
C ALA A 177 -17.51 2.85 8.54
N GLU A 178 -18.01 3.79 9.34
CA GLU A 178 -19.22 3.60 10.14
C GLU A 178 -20.46 3.38 9.25
N ARG A 179 -20.63 4.20 8.20
CA ARG A 179 -21.77 4.07 7.26
C ARG A 179 -21.84 2.73 6.57
N GLY A 180 -20.68 2.20 6.13
CA GLY A 180 -20.59 0.91 5.44
C GLY A 180 -20.30 -0.26 6.36
N HIS A 181 -20.15 -0.04 7.67
CA HIS A 181 -19.70 -1.04 8.64
C HIS A 181 -18.40 -1.73 8.20
N PHE A 182 -17.45 -0.93 7.69
CA PHE A 182 -16.13 -1.41 7.27
C PHE A 182 -15.17 -1.51 8.45
N TYR A 183 -14.30 -2.49 8.36
CA TYR A 183 -13.22 -2.70 9.30
C TYR A 183 -11.91 -2.19 8.69
N VAL A 184 -11.38 -1.09 9.23
CA VAL A 184 -10.27 -0.36 8.61
C VAL A 184 -8.92 -1.04 8.84
N HIS A 185 -8.69 -1.60 10.03
CA HIS A 185 -7.48 -2.37 10.35
C HIS A 185 -7.71 -3.31 11.52
N GLY A 186 -6.92 -4.40 11.58
CA GLY A 186 -6.89 -5.36 12.66
C GLY A 186 -6.23 -4.87 13.94
N ASP A 187 -6.28 -5.73 14.96
CA ASP A 187 -5.50 -5.52 16.15
C ASP A 187 -4.00 -5.66 15.81
N LYS A 188 -3.24 -4.56 16.00
CA LYS A 188 -1.81 -4.49 15.75
C LYS A 188 -1.01 -5.53 16.56
N THR A 189 -1.59 -6.05 17.64
CA THR A 189 -0.96 -7.04 18.53
C THR A 189 -1.14 -8.49 18.10
N GLU A 190 -2.09 -8.78 17.19
CA GLU A 190 -2.39 -10.14 16.71
C GLU A 190 -1.42 -10.65 15.63
N PHE A 191 -0.57 -9.78 15.11
CA PHE A 191 0.41 -10.17 14.10
C PHE A 191 1.62 -10.86 14.74
N ASP A 192 1.85 -12.11 14.39
CA ASP A 192 3.03 -12.86 14.82
C ASP A 192 4.27 -12.38 14.07
N LYS A 193 5.11 -11.62 14.78
CA LYS A 193 6.38 -11.11 14.26
C LYS A 193 7.36 -12.23 13.85
N ALA A 194 7.23 -13.42 14.43
CA ALA A 194 8.17 -14.52 14.23
C ALA A 194 8.14 -15.11 12.80
N HIS A 195 7.13 -14.85 12.01
CA HIS A 195 6.98 -15.40 10.64
C HIS A 195 7.59 -14.52 9.53
N TRP A 196 8.05 -13.28 9.85
CA TRP A 196 8.29 -12.27 8.81
C TRP A 196 9.56 -11.43 9.03
N GLU A 197 10.37 -11.75 10.03
CA GLU A 197 11.71 -11.17 10.26
C GLU A 197 12.81 -11.93 9.51
#